data_8956d9e2838977b3cdd5b1344a8752c9
#
_entry.id   8956d9e2838977b3cdd5b1344a8752c9
#
_cell.length_a   1.000
_cell.length_b   1.000
_cell.length_c   1.000
_cell.angle_alpha   90.00
_cell.angle_beta   90.00
_cell.angle_gamma   90.00
#
_symmetry.space_group_name_H-M   'P 1'
#
loop_
_entity.id
_entity.type
_entity.pdbx_description
1 polymer ?
#
loop_
_entity_poly.entity_id
_entity_poly.type
_entity_poly.pdbx_seq_one_letter_code
_entity_poly.pdbx_strand_id
1 'polypeptide(L)'
;EACNYIFRAVMGETVGDLVYTDREALHLGAEYYPQAGDKRYRTEVLLADTAGGDEDAPEKTELEARLVAQRVRRLLDEGFPVTDKQTGELRPVTAGDIVILLRSPKGKARTYIAALERVGVTATAEQRGGLLETNEVGTIVSLLNVIDNPRQDVDLIGVMLSPLFGFSEEELAEISLTDRPVGFYAALLPAR
;
A
#
# COMPACT_ATOMS: atom_id res chain seq x y z
N GLU A 1 -3.14 25.84 -9.29
CA GLU A 1 -2.91 26.23 -10.71
C GLU A 1 -2.40 25.06 -11.54
N ALA A 2 -1.34 24.33 -11.11
CA ALA A 2 -0.76 23.24 -11.89
C ALA A 2 -1.76 22.12 -12.22
N CYS A 3 -2.59 21.70 -11.26
CA CYS A 3 -3.62 20.67 -11.49
C CYS A 3 -4.64 21.13 -12.55
N ASN A 4 -5.12 22.39 -12.45
CA ASN A 4 -6.06 22.93 -13.42
C ASN A 4 -5.46 23.02 -14.82
N TYR A 5 -4.17 23.36 -14.91
CA TYR A 5 -3.45 23.37 -16.18
C TYR A 5 -3.38 21.97 -16.81
N ILE A 6 -2.98 20.97 -16.01
CA ILE A 6 -2.89 19.58 -16.47
C ILE A 6 -4.27 19.06 -16.89
N PHE A 7 -5.29 19.29 -16.08
CA PHE A 7 -6.64 18.79 -16.37
C PHE A 7 -7.22 19.43 -17.64
N ARG A 8 -7.02 20.73 -17.85
CA ARG A 8 -7.42 21.38 -19.11
C ARG A 8 -6.69 20.82 -20.33
N ALA A 9 -5.44 20.39 -20.17
CA ALA A 9 -4.66 19.82 -21.27
C ALA A 9 -5.00 18.36 -21.59
N VAL A 10 -5.46 17.59 -20.58
CA VAL A 10 -5.61 16.14 -20.71
C VAL A 10 -7.08 15.70 -20.75
N MET A 11 -7.99 16.40 -20.05
CA MET A 11 -9.40 16.01 -19.99
C MET A 11 -10.19 16.59 -21.17
N GLY A 12 -10.93 15.73 -21.82
CA GLY A 12 -11.80 16.07 -22.96
C GLY A 12 -12.86 15.00 -23.17
N GLU A 13 -13.73 15.19 -24.15
CA GLU A 13 -14.79 14.23 -24.48
C GLU A 13 -14.28 12.81 -24.79
N THR A 14 -13.06 12.72 -25.35
CA THR A 14 -12.44 11.43 -25.70
C THR A 14 -11.62 10.81 -24.55
N VAL A 15 -11.22 11.62 -23.57
CA VAL A 15 -10.42 11.17 -22.41
C VAL A 15 -11.04 11.75 -21.16
N GLY A 16 -11.66 10.89 -20.34
CA GLY A 16 -12.27 11.28 -19.07
C GLY A 16 -13.74 11.64 -19.12
N ASP A 17 -14.38 11.57 -20.29
CA ASP A 17 -15.82 11.83 -20.51
C ASP A 17 -16.31 13.18 -19.99
N LEU A 18 -15.41 14.15 -19.79
CA LEU A 18 -15.70 15.46 -19.24
C LEU A 18 -14.79 16.52 -19.84
N VAL A 19 -15.38 17.58 -20.36
CA VAL A 19 -14.65 18.79 -20.75
C VAL A 19 -14.35 19.61 -19.51
N TYR A 20 -13.07 19.75 -19.16
CA TYR A 20 -12.65 20.49 -17.97
C TYR A 20 -12.78 22.00 -18.21
N THR A 21 -13.79 22.60 -17.61
CA THR A 21 -14.10 24.03 -17.71
C THR A 21 -13.80 24.76 -16.39
N ASP A 22 -14.08 26.06 -16.33
CA ASP A 22 -13.94 26.84 -15.09
C ASP A 22 -14.90 26.40 -13.98
N ARG A 23 -15.93 25.62 -14.32
CA ARG A 23 -16.89 25.04 -13.37
C ARG A 23 -16.27 23.90 -12.55
N GLU A 24 -15.43 23.10 -13.20
CA GLU A 24 -14.74 21.97 -12.61
C GLU A 24 -13.39 22.38 -11.99
N ALA A 25 -12.97 23.64 -12.24
CA ALA A 25 -11.67 24.12 -11.80
C ALA A 25 -11.53 24.07 -10.27
N LEU A 26 -10.37 23.59 -9.84
CA LEU A 26 -10.00 23.59 -8.43
C LEU A 26 -9.71 25.01 -7.96
N HIS A 27 -10.39 25.45 -6.93
CA HIS A 27 -10.18 26.73 -6.28
C HIS A 27 -9.40 26.56 -4.98
N LEU A 28 -8.57 27.57 -4.66
CA LEU A 28 -7.82 27.58 -3.41
C LEU A 28 -8.80 27.75 -2.23
N GLY A 29 -8.96 26.71 -1.42
CA GLY A 29 -9.83 26.74 -0.25
C GLY A 29 -9.12 27.14 1.05
N ALA A 30 -7.80 27.18 1.04
CA ALA A 30 -6.98 27.48 2.22
C ALA A 30 -6.38 28.89 2.09
N GLU A 31 -7.15 29.91 2.46
CA GLU A 31 -6.75 31.34 2.38
C GLU A 31 -5.65 31.71 3.37
N TYR A 32 -5.41 30.89 4.39
CA TYR A 32 -4.38 31.10 5.42
C TYR A 32 -2.96 30.81 4.92
N TYR A 33 -2.77 30.21 3.76
CA TYR A 33 -1.43 30.07 3.18
C TYR A 33 -0.97 31.40 2.61
N PRO A 34 0.26 31.86 2.93
CA PRO A 34 0.79 33.03 2.28
C PRO A 34 0.81 32.81 0.78
N GLN A 35 0.32 33.78 0.03
CA GLN A 35 0.36 33.75 -1.45
C GLN A 35 1.83 33.78 -1.88
N ALA A 36 2.39 32.62 -2.16
CA ALA A 36 3.80 32.50 -2.42
C ALA A 36 4.10 32.76 -3.89
N GLY A 37 4.63 33.90 -4.18
CA GLY A 37 5.45 34.14 -5.38
C GLY A 37 6.80 33.41 -5.32
N ASP A 38 7.07 32.67 -4.24
CA ASP A 38 8.33 31.99 -4.02
C ASP A 38 8.46 30.75 -4.91
N LYS A 39 9.55 30.72 -5.67
CA LYS A 39 9.87 29.62 -6.60
C LYS A 39 10.03 28.28 -5.90
N ARG A 40 10.32 28.24 -4.60
CA ARG A 40 10.48 27.02 -3.79
C ARG A 40 9.21 26.17 -3.73
N TYR A 41 8.03 26.79 -3.83
CA TYR A 41 6.74 26.10 -3.79
C TYR A 41 6.19 25.71 -5.17
N ARG A 42 7.02 25.77 -6.21
CA ARG A 42 6.59 25.31 -7.54
C ARG A 42 6.48 23.80 -7.60
N THR A 43 5.55 23.34 -8.43
CA THR A 43 5.45 21.92 -8.76
C THR A 43 6.74 21.44 -9.43
N GLU A 44 7.32 20.38 -8.89
CA GLU A 44 8.48 19.71 -9.44
C GLU A 44 8.04 18.42 -10.16
N VAL A 45 8.70 18.11 -11.27
CA VAL A 45 8.55 16.85 -11.99
C VAL A 45 9.88 16.11 -11.89
N LEU A 46 9.86 14.94 -11.26
CA LEU A 46 11.02 14.06 -11.18
C LEU A 46 10.89 12.99 -12.27
N LEU A 47 11.89 12.94 -13.15
CA LEU A 47 11.95 11.98 -14.25
C LEU A 47 13.03 10.93 -13.95
N ALA A 48 12.66 9.66 -14.05
CA ALA A 48 13.59 8.55 -14.01
C ALA A 48 13.59 7.85 -15.38
N ASP A 49 14.74 7.79 -16.02
CA ASP A 49 14.91 7.02 -17.24
C ASP A 49 15.10 5.54 -16.88
N THR A 50 14.19 4.71 -17.38
CA THR A 50 14.22 3.25 -17.17
C THR A 50 14.51 2.48 -18.47
N ALA A 51 14.91 3.18 -19.54
CA ALA A 51 15.04 2.61 -20.88
C ALA A 51 16.35 1.82 -21.14
N GLY A 52 17.26 1.73 -20.18
CA GLY A 52 18.57 1.08 -20.35
C GLY A 52 18.90 0.01 -19.30
N GLY A 53 17.90 -0.61 -18.68
CA GLY A 53 18.15 -1.57 -17.61
C GLY A 53 18.76 -2.87 -18.11
N ASP A 54 19.93 -3.26 -17.59
CA ASP A 54 20.44 -4.62 -17.62
C ASP A 54 19.47 -5.57 -16.90
N GLU A 55 19.61 -6.88 -17.09
CA GLU A 55 18.78 -7.90 -16.41
C GLU A 55 18.76 -7.75 -14.87
N ASP A 56 19.77 -7.13 -14.28
CA ASP A 56 19.89 -6.81 -12.84
C ASP A 56 19.35 -5.42 -12.46
N ALA A 57 18.71 -4.69 -13.38
CA ALA A 57 18.18 -3.37 -13.06
C ALA A 57 17.04 -3.46 -12.04
N PRO A 58 16.98 -2.55 -11.04
CA PRO A 58 15.91 -2.55 -10.07
C PRO A 58 14.56 -2.37 -10.75
N GLU A 59 13.53 -3.06 -10.23
CA GLU A 59 12.17 -2.92 -10.73
C GLU A 59 11.75 -1.44 -10.76
N LYS A 60 11.00 -1.03 -11.78
CA LYS A 60 10.56 0.38 -11.96
C LYS A 60 10.01 1.00 -10.68
N THR A 61 9.20 0.23 -9.93
CA THR A 61 8.63 0.69 -8.65
C THR A 61 9.72 0.95 -7.60
N GLU A 62 10.78 0.16 -7.57
CA GLU A 62 11.87 0.36 -6.63
C GLU A 62 12.70 1.61 -6.99
N LEU A 63 12.94 1.84 -8.27
CA LEU A 63 13.64 3.04 -8.73
C LEU A 63 12.85 4.31 -8.39
N GLU A 64 11.54 4.32 -8.67
CA GLU A 64 10.65 5.42 -8.28
C GLU A 64 10.66 5.65 -6.77
N ALA A 65 10.54 4.59 -5.97
CA ALA A 65 10.55 4.69 -4.52
C ALA A 65 11.86 5.24 -3.96
N ARG A 66 13.01 4.84 -4.52
CA ARG A 66 14.33 5.38 -4.15
C ARG A 66 14.43 6.87 -4.48
N LEU A 67 13.99 7.28 -5.66
CA LEU A 67 14.00 8.68 -6.09
C LEU A 67 13.15 9.56 -5.15
N VAL A 68 11.93 9.08 -4.84
CA VAL A 68 11.04 9.78 -3.90
C VAL A 68 11.66 9.84 -2.50
N ALA A 69 12.20 8.74 -1.99
CA ALA A 69 12.85 8.70 -0.68
C ALA A 69 14.02 9.68 -0.56
N GLN A 70 14.87 9.78 -1.60
CA GLN A 70 15.95 10.75 -1.65
C GLN A 70 15.43 12.19 -1.66
N ARG A 71 14.34 12.47 -2.39
CA ARG A 71 13.74 13.81 -2.41
C ARG A 71 13.15 14.18 -1.05
N VAL A 72 12.43 13.25 -0.41
CA VAL A 72 11.91 13.42 0.96
C VAL A 72 13.04 13.70 1.95
N ARG A 73 14.11 12.90 1.93
CA ARG A 73 15.27 13.10 2.81
C ARG A 73 15.87 14.49 2.62
N ARG A 74 16.06 14.94 1.38
CA ARG A 74 16.59 16.26 1.06
C ARG A 74 15.70 17.38 1.61
N LEU A 75 14.37 17.28 1.46
CA LEU A 75 13.45 18.28 2.00
C LEU A 75 13.57 18.40 3.54
N LEU A 76 13.73 17.28 4.23
CA LEU A 76 13.92 17.23 5.67
C LEU A 76 15.26 17.84 6.08
N ASP A 77 16.35 17.51 5.36
CA ASP A 77 17.69 18.00 5.68
C ASP A 77 17.83 19.51 5.41
N GLU A 78 17.18 20.01 4.37
CA GLU A 78 17.15 21.45 4.02
C GLU A 78 16.23 22.24 4.96
N GLY A 79 15.42 21.56 5.80
CA GLY A 79 14.41 22.20 6.63
C GLY A 79 13.41 23.00 5.78
N PHE A 80 12.90 22.38 4.71
CA PHE A 80 11.99 23.06 3.77
C PHE A 80 10.84 23.75 4.53
N PRO A 81 10.61 25.06 4.31
CA PRO A 81 9.61 25.78 5.09
C PRO A 81 8.18 25.38 4.71
N VAL A 82 7.39 25.02 5.69
CA VAL A 82 5.96 24.76 5.59
C VAL A 82 5.18 25.66 6.54
N THR A 83 3.96 26.01 6.15
CA THR A 83 3.09 26.83 7.01
C THR A 83 2.44 25.95 8.08
N ASP A 84 2.63 26.30 9.34
CA ASP A 84 1.92 25.68 10.43
C ASP A 84 0.42 26.05 10.36
N LYS A 85 -0.43 25.04 10.41
CA LYS A 85 -1.88 25.20 10.21
C LYS A 85 -2.57 25.94 11.35
N GLN A 86 -1.99 25.90 12.55
CA GLN A 86 -2.59 26.49 13.76
C GLN A 86 -2.12 27.92 13.97
N THR A 87 -0.84 28.18 13.73
CA THR A 87 -0.23 29.49 13.98
C THR A 87 -0.18 30.38 12.72
N GLY A 88 -0.21 29.79 11.52
CA GLY A 88 0.03 30.49 10.26
C GLY A 88 1.50 30.84 10.01
N GLU A 89 2.41 30.46 10.92
CA GLU A 89 3.85 30.75 10.80
C GLU A 89 4.58 29.67 10.00
N LEU A 90 5.73 30.07 9.42
CA LEU A 90 6.61 29.12 8.72
C LEU A 90 7.47 28.35 9.71
N ARG A 91 7.50 27.03 9.56
CA ARG A 91 8.39 26.12 10.29
C ARG A 91 9.08 25.14 9.35
N PRO A 92 10.19 24.50 9.75
CA PRO A 92 10.77 23.41 9.00
C PRO A 92 9.78 22.25 8.81
N VAL A 93 9.84 21.60 7.64
CA VAL A 93 9.05 20.40 7.35
C VAL A 93 9.46 19.23 8.25
N THR A 94 8.48 18.45 8.66
CA THR A 94 8.67 17.19 9.37
C THR A 94 8.15 16.03 8.51
N ALA A 95 8.53 14.78 8.83
CA ALA A 95 8.05 13.61 8.08
C ALA A 95 6.51 13.52 8.06
N GLY A 96 5.84 13.96 9.14
CA GLY A 96 4.38 13.97 9.23
C GLY A 96 3.67 14.98 8.31
N ASP A 97 4.41 15.93 7.75
CA ASP A 97 3.85 16.90 6.79
C ASP A 97 3.87 16.39 5.35
N ILE A 98 4.54 15.26 5.08
CA ILE A 98 4.77 14.74 3.75
C ILE A 98 3.83 13.57 3.47
N VAL A 99 3.10 13.64 2.38
CA VAL A 99 2.18 12.59 1.93
C VAL A 99 2.59 12.12 0.55
N ILE A 100 2.71 10.80 0.38
CA ILE A 100 2.96 10.15 -0.91
C ILE A 100 1.66 9.55 -1.40
N LEU A 101 1.16 10.04 -2.53
CA LEU A 101 -0.06 9.55 -3.16
C LEU A 101 0.28 8.59 -4.30
N LEU A 102 -0.21 7.37 -4.20
CA LEU A 102 -0.05 6.34 -5.22
C LEU A 102 -1.41 6.02 -5.85
N ARG A 103 -1.44 5.85 -7.17
CA ARG A 103 -2.67 5.45 -7.88
C ARG A 103 -3.20 4.10 -7.38
N SER A 104 -2.31 3.16 -7.06
CA SER A 104 -2.62 1.87 -6.47
C SER A 104 -1.57 1.54 -5.40
N PRO A 105 -1.87 1.74 -4.12
CA PRO A 105 -0.93 1.45 -3.04
C PRO A 105 -0.76 -0.06 -2.78
N LYS A 106 -1.75 -0.89 -3.17
CA LYS A 106 -1.70 -2.35 -2.96
C LYS A 106 -0.46 -2.94 -3.64
N GLY A 107 0.39 -3.63 -2.89
CA GLY A 107 1.66 -4.22 -3.34
C GLY A 107 2.84 -3.25 -3.46
N LYS A 108 2.60 -1.94 -3.66
CA LYS A 108 3.67 -0.94 -3.85
C LYS A 108 4.06 -0.22 -2.56
N ALA A 109 3.13 -0.01 -1.65
CA ALA A 109 3.37 0.75 -0.43
C ALA A 109 4.58 0.23 0.38
N ARG A 110 4.76 -1.09 0.47
CA ARG A 110 5.91 -1.70 1.17
C ARG A 110 7.24 -1.29 0.55
N THR A 111 7.34 -1.22 -0.77
CA THR A 111 8.57 -0.80 -1.48
C THR A 111 8.92 0.65 -1.15
N TYR A 112 7.91 1.54 -1.09
CA TYR A 112 8.12 2.93 -0.70
C TYR A 112 8.51 3.09 0.77
N ILE A 113 7.88 2.34 1.68
CA ILE A 113 8.23 2.32 3.11
C ILE A 113 9.69 1.88 3.27
N ALA A 114 10.07 0.74 2.66
CA ALA A 114 11.43 0.23 2.74
C ALA A 114 12.47 1.20 2.16
N ALA A 115 12.13 1.92 1.08
CA ALA A 115 13.02 2.93 0.50
C ALA A 115 13.19 4.14 1.42
N LEU A 116 12.13 4.58 2.11
CA LEU A 116 12.16 5.67 3.08
C LEU A 116 12.95 5.28 4.34
N GLU A 117 12.75 4.07 4.85
CA GLU A 117 13.49 3.54 6.00
C GLU A 117 15.01 3.47 5.72
N ARG A 118 15.41 3.10 4.52
CA ARG A 118 16.84 3.08 4.10
C ARG A 118 17.51 4.46 4.19
N VAL A 119 16.74 5.53 4.05
CA VAL A 119 17.26 6.91 4.21
C VAL A 119 16.92 7.51 5.57
N GLY A 120 16.50 6.67 6.53
CA GLY A 120 16.21 7.08 7.91
C GLY A 120 14.92 7.89 8.09
N VAL A 121 13.93 7.69 7.22
CA VAL A 121 12.62 8.32 7.32
C VAL A 121 11.57 7.26 7.64
N THR A 122 10.93 7.39 8.79
CA THR A 122 9.81 6.52 9.18
C THR A 122 8.56 6.89 8.38
N ALA A 123 7.92 5.89 7.78
CA ALA A 123 6.70 6.06 7.02
C ALA A 123 5.67 4.98 7.35
N THR A 124 4.41 5.34 7.26
CA THR A 124 3.28 4.42 7.42
C THR A 124 2.39 4.48 6.21
N ALA A 125 1.81 3.35 5.81
CA ALA A 125 0.77 3.32 4.81
C ALA A 125 -0.52 2.83 5.44
N GLU A 126 -1.63 3.50 5.13
CA GLU A 126 -2.94 2.98 5.46
C GLU A 126 -3.17 1.71 4.64
N GLN A 127 -2.93 0.57 5.25
CA GLN A 127 -3.27 -0.70 4.64
C GLN A 127 -4.80 -0.84 4.69
N ARG A 128 -5.45 -0.51 3.58
CA ARG A 128 -6.84 -0.94 3.33
C ARG A 128 -6.88 -2.42 2.88
N GLY A 129 -6.02 -3.26 3.42
CA GLY A 129 -6.21 -4.69 3.48
C GLY A 129 -7.18 -4.92 4.63
N GLY A 130 -8.35 -5.48 4.36
CA GLY A 130 -9.34 -5.69 5.39
C GLY A 130 -8.73 -6.50 6.53
N LEU A 131 -9.10 -6.19 7.76
CA LEU A 131 -8.77 -7.02 8.93
C LEU A 131 -8.99 -8.52 8.63
N LEU A 132 -9.98 -8.82 7.77
CA LEU A 132 -10.32 -10.16 7.29
C LEU A 132 -9.29 -10.80 6.34
N GLU A 133 -8.33 -10.04 5.82
CA GLU A 133 -7.25 -10.56 4.95
C GLU A 133 -5.98 -10.93 5.73
N THR A 134 -5.96 -10.73 7.05
CA THR A 134 -4.83 -11.17 7.89
C THR A 134 -4.91 -12.67 8.14
N ASN A 135 -3.74 -13.33 8.23
CA ASN A 135 -3.67 -14.77 8.46
C ASN A 135 -4.37 -15.20 9.75
N GLU A 136 -4.30 -14.38 10.80
CA GLU A 136 -4.92 -14.65 12.09
C GLU A 136 -6.44 -14.66 11.97
N VAL A 137 -7.01 -13.67 11.30
CA VAL A 137 -8.47 -13.60 11.10
C VAL A 137 -8.91 -14.65 10.09
N GLY A 138 -8.14 -14.91 9.04
CA GLY A 138 -8.37 -16.01 8.10
C GLY A 138 -8.45 -17.36 8.84
N THR A 139 -7.52 -17.62 9.76
CA THR A 139 -7.53 -18.84 10.59
C THR A 139 -8.80 -18.95 11.45
N ILE A 140 -9.25 -17.84 12.05
CA ILE A 140 -10.50 -17.84 12.85
C ILE A 140 -11.71 -18.07 11.95
N VAL A 141 -11.76 -17.47 10.76
CA VAL A 141 -12.85 -17.70 9.80
C VAL A 141 -12.87 -19.18 9.36
N SER A 142 -11.71 -19.75 9.02
CA SER A 142 -11.62 -21.17 8.70
C SER A 142 -12.04 -22.07 9.88
N LEU A 143 -11.69 -21.71 11.11
CA LEU A 143 -12.16 -22.43 12.30
C LEU A 143 -13.69 -22.40 12.42
N LEU A 144 -14.32 -21.26 12.21
CA LEU A 144 -15.78 -21.13 12.24
C LEU A 144 -16.43 -21.97 11.12
N ASN A 145 -15.84 -21.97 9.92
CA ASN A 145 -16.29 -22.81 8.81
C ASN A 145 -16.20 -24.31 9.16
N VAL A 146 -15.12 -24.73 9.82
CA VAL A 146 -14.95 -26.13 10.28
C VAL A 146 -15.97 -26.51 11.36
N ILE A 147 -16.31 -25.58 12.27
CA ILE A 147 -17.34 -25.82 13.29
C ILE A 147 -18.71 -26.01 12.65
N ASP A 148 -19.02 -25.20 11.62
CA ASP A 148 -20.28 -25.30 10.86
C ASP A 148 -20.31 -26.56 10.01
N ASN A 149 -19.22 -26.83 9.26
CA ASN A 149 -19.10 -28.01 8.40
C ASN A 149 -17.67 -28.57 8.37
N PRO A 150 -17.36 -29.60 9.18
CA PRO A 150 -15.99 -30.14 9.27
C PRO A 150 -15.51 -30.91 8.02
N ARG A 151 -16.38 -31.07 7.01
CA ARG A 151 -16.02 -31.74 5.75
C ARG A 151 -15.41 -30.79 4.70
N GLN A 152 -15.11 -29.58 5.08
CA GLN A 152 -14.39 -28.62 4.23
C GLN A 152 -12.88 -28.83 4.44
N ASP A 153 -12.29 -29.70 3.62
CA ASP A 153 -10.91 -30.15 3.80
C ASP A 153 -9.90 -28.97 3.79
N VAL A 154 -10.11 -27.94 2.97
CA VAL A 154 -9.21 -26.79 2.87
C VAL A 154 -9.17 -26.00 4.18
N ASP A 155 -10.35 -25.67 4.73
CA ASP A 155 -10.46 -24.96 6.00
C ASP A 155 -9.93 -25.82 7.15
N LEU A 156 -10.26 -27.10 7.18
CA LEU A 156 -9.84 -28.04 8.20
C LEU A 156 -8.30 -28.19 8.24
N ILE A 157 -7.67 -28.42 7.09
CA ILE A 157 -6.22 -28.52 6.97
C ILE A 157 -5.56 -27.19 7.36
N GLY A 158 -6.10 -26.07 6.89
CA GLY A 158 -5.59 -24.74 7.22
C GLY A 158 -5.63 -24.45 8.73
N VAL A 159 -6.68 -24.82 9.40
CA VAL A 159 -6.81 -24.68 10.87
C VAL A 159 -5.82 -25.60 11.60
N MET A 160 -5.66 -26.85 11.17
CA MET A 160 -4.74 -27.81 11.79
C MET A 160 -3.27 -27.38 11.65
N LEU A 161 -2.87 -26.82 10.51
CA LEU A 161 -1.53 -26.24 10.28
C LEU A 161 -1.30 -24.95 11.08
N SER A 162 -2.36 -24.31 11.55
CA SER A 162 -2.23 -23.06 12.28
C SER A 162 -1.58 -23.23 13.65
N PRO A 163 -1.04 -22.14 14.26
CA PRO A 163 -0.51 -22.18 15.62
C PRO A 163 -1.52 -22.62 16.70
N LEU A 164 -2.82 -22.65 16.39
CA LEU A 164 -3.86 -23.11 17.32
C LEU A 164 -3.79 -24.62 17.59
N PHE A 165 -3.44 -25.41 16.57
CA PHE A 165 -3.33 -26.86 16.67
C PHE A 165 -1.91 -27.37 16.48
N GLY A 166 -1.09 -26.70 15.66
CA GLY A 166 0.35 -26.94 15.53
C GLY A 166 0.75 -28.24 14.84
N PHE A 167 -0.12 -28.81 14.01
CA PHE A 167 0.24 -29.97 13.19
C PHE A 167 1.27 -29.58 12.11
N SER A 168 2.19 -30.50 11.81
CA SER A 168 3.10 -30.38 10.69
C SER A 168 2.46 -30.87 9.37
N GLU A 169 3.03 -30.47 8.25
CA GLU A 169 2.60 -30.95 6.92
C GLU A 169 2.76 -32.46 6.79
N GLU A 170 3.82 -33.05 7.39
CA GLU A 170 4.08 -34.47 7.40
C GLU A 170 3.00 -35.24 8.18
N GLU A 171 2.62 -34.76 9.36
CA GLU A 171 1.56 -35.39 10.17
C GLU A 171 0.21 -35.37 9.44
N LEU A 172 -0.11 -34.27 8.77
CA LEU A 172 -1.36 -34.19 7.99
C LEU A 172 -1.30 -35.08 6.74
N ALA A 173 -0.14 -35.24 6.13
CA ALA A 173 0.05 -36.15 5.01
C ALA A 173 -0.14 -37.62 5.45
N GLU A 174 0.39 -38.04 6.62
CA GLU A 174 0.19 -39.36 7.20
C GLU A 174 -1.30 -39.64 7.44
N ILE A 175 -2.03 -38.70 8.05
CA ILE A 175 -3.47 -38.79 8.26
C ILE A 175 -4.21 -38.99 6.92
N SER A 176 -3.86 -38.20 5.91
CA SER A 176 -4.51 -38.25 4.61
C SER A 176 -4.30 -39.58 3.87
N LEU A 177 -3.23 -40.31 4.18
CA LEU A 177 -2.94 -41.62 3.58
C LEU A 177 -3.77 -42.76 4.18
N THR A 178 -4.40 -42.54 5.33
CA THR A 178 -5.07 -43.59 6.08
C THR A 178 -6.42 -43.98 5.46
N ASP A 179 -7.15 -43.04 4.80
CA ASP A 179 -8.43 -43.35 4.16
C ASP A 179 -8.75 -42.40 2.96
N ARG A 180 -8.26 -42.73 1.80
CA ARG A 180 -8.33 -41.90 0.58
C ARG A 180 -9.70 -41.66 -0.08
N PRO A 181 -10.74 -42.52 0.08
CA PRO A 181 -11.96 -42.33 -0.73
C PRO A 181 -12.99 -41.34 -0.16
N VAL A 182 -12.88 -40.92 1.11
CA VAL A 182 -14.03 -40.25 1.81
C VAL A 182 -13.73 -38.82 2.28
N GLY A 183 -12.53 -38.28 2.00
CA GLY A 183 -12.10 -36.95 2.40
C GLY A 183 -11.31 -36.95 3.72
N PHE A 184 -10.61 -35.82 3.95
CA PHE A 184 -9.65 -35.68 5.05
C PHE A 184 -10.32 -35.81 6.44
N TYR A 185 -11.53 -35.27 6.58
CA TYR A 185 -12.29 -35.38 7.85
C TYR A 185 -12.56 -36.82 8.25
N ALA A 186 -12.85 -37.70 7.28
CA ALA A 186 -13.11 -39.10 7.58
C ALA A 186 -11.85 -39.83 8.04
N ALA A 187 -10.69 -39.44 7.57
CA ALA A 187 -9.39 -39.99 8.00
C ALA A 187 -9.03 -39.62 9.46
N LEU A 188 -9.58 -38.54 9.99
CA LEU A 188 -9.41 -38.12 11.41
C LEU A 188 -10.26 -38.92 12.38
N LEU A 189 -11.32 -39.56 11.91
CA LEU A 189 -12.20 -40.31 12.80
C LEU A 189 -11.60 -41.70 13.07
N PRO A 190 -11.63 -42.20 14.36
CA PRO A 190 -11.17 -43.53 14.63
C PRO A 190 -12.00 -44.55 13.86
N ALA A 191 -11.33 -45.53 13.24
CA ALA A 191 -12.00 -46.66 12.58
C ALA A 191 -12.99 -47.29 13.55
N ARG A 192 -14.28 -47.28 13.18
CA ARG A 192 -15.34 -47.96 13.96
C ARG A 192 -15.34 -49.42 13.69
#